data_47023c69b6b1f9300a2f75f5dea462e2
#
_entry.id   47023c69b6b1f9300a2f75f5dea462e2
#
_cell.length_a   1.000
_cell.length_b   1.000
_cell.length_c   1.000
_cell.angle_alpha   90.00
_cell.angle_beta   90.00
_cell.angle_gamma   90.00
#
_symmetry.space_group_name_H-M   'P 1'
#
loop_
_entity.id
_entity.type
_entity.pdbx_description
1 polymer ?
#
loop_
_entity_poly.entity_id
_entity_poly.type
_entity_poly.pdbx_seq_one_letter_code
_entity_poly.pdbx_strand_id
1 'polypeptide(L)'
;MENGHNGRGVVGGCCGSWGRVRGFIQPCLLLLLQQRPSHGYELMERLSEKEDDPEVEPALVYRTLRQLEEDGLVRSSWDTAGGGPARRLYELTPGGVDHLHAWAVDIGHMRQRLERFLTEYDALFSKQLSE
;
A
#
# COMPACT_ATOMS: atom_id res chain seq x y z
N MET A 1 -16.73 15.26 -2.91
CA MET A 1 -16.50 15.18 -2.72
C MET A 1 -16.23 14.78 -2.97
N GLU A 2 -16.10 14.71 -2.96
CA GLU A 2 -15.84 14.34 -2.96
C GLU A 2 -15.29 13.86 -3.17
N ASN A 3 -15.24 13.73 -3.39
CA ASN A 3 -14.54 13.29 -3.44
C ASN A 3 -13.86 12.95 -3.69
N GLY A 4 -13.79 12.89 -3.96
CA GLY A 4 -12.98 12.56 -3.93
C GLY A 4 -12.41 12.30 -4.28
N HIS A 5 -12.30 12.17 -4.30
CA HIS A 5 -11.65 11.95 -4.26
C HIS A 5 -11.01 11.70 -4.45
N ASN A 6 -10.90 11.53 -4.76
CA ASN A 6 -10.26 11.40 -4.64
C ASN A 6 -9.64 11.07 -4.39
N GLY A 7 -9.46 10.78 -4.36
CA GLY A 7 -8.89 10.46 -3.95
C GLY A 7 -8.65 10.01 -3.55
N ARG A 8 -8.80 9.86 -3.27
CA ARG A 8 -8.65 9.38 -2.70
C ARG A 8 -8.73 8.53 -2.39
N GLY A 9 -8.89 8.18 -2.42
CA GLY A 9 -9.02 7.47 -2.15
C GLY A 9 -9.01 6.63 -1.93
N VAL A 10 -8.94 5.96 -1.87
CA VAL A 10 -8.88 5.13 -1.55
C VAL A 10 -9.03 4.00 -1.46
N VAL A 11 -8.97 3.37 -1.58
CA VAL A 11 -9.34 2.38 -1.43
C VAL A 11 -8.78 1.36 -1.88
N GLY A 12 -8.32 0.83 -1.71
CA GLY A 12 -7.73 0.02 -2.11
C GLY A 12 -7.26 -1.08 -1.75
N GLY A 13 -6.93 -1.84 -2.11
CA GLY A 13 -6.52 -2.94 -1.82
C GLY A 13 -5.18 -3.11 -1.97
N CYS A 14 -4.67 -3.89 -1.48
CA CYS A 14 -3.46 -3.95 -1.52
C CYS A 14 -3.12 -4.77 -2.53
N CYS A 15 -2.59 -5.07 -2.76
CA CYS A 15 -1.80 -5.78 -3.32
C CYS A 15 -2.48 -7.03 -3.75
N GLY A 16 -2.02 -7.85 -4.46
CA GLY A 16 -2.64 -8.97 -4.99
C GLY A 16 -3.75 -8.54 -5.91
N SER A 17 -4.88 -9.14 -5.80
CA SER A 17 -6.00 -8.70 -6.59
C SER A 17 -6.35 -7.27 -6.30
N TRP A 18 -5.88 -6.76 -5.20
CA TRP A 18 -6.03 -5.39 -4.85
C TRP A 18 -4.99 -4.53 -5.52
N GLY A 19 -3.97 -5.09 -6.09
CA GLY A 19 -3.03 -4.32 -6.88
C GLY A 19 -3.72 -3.58 -8.00
N ARG A 20 -4.93 -3.99 -8.33
CA ARG A 20 -5.74 -3.29 -9.31
C ARG A 20 -6.38 -2.04 -8.75
N VAL A 21 -6.43 -1.92 -7.44
CA VAL A 21 -7.01 -0.74 -6.81
C VAL A 21 -5.91 0.29 -6.67
N ARG A 22 -6.03 1.36 -7.42
CA ARG A 22 -5.01 2.39 -7.43
C ARG A 22 -4.87 3.01 -6.07
N GLY A 23 -3.66 3.35 -5.72
CA GLY A 23 -3.37 4.03 -4.47
C GLY A 23 -3.10 3.11 -3.31
N PHE A 24 -3.42 1.84 -3.44
CA PHE A 24 -3.21 0.96 -2.30
C PHE A 24 -1.76 0.51 -2.14
N ILE A 25 -0.96 0.70 -3.18
CA ILE A 25 0.45 0.38 -3.05
C ILE A 25 1.14 1.31 -2.05
N GLN A 26 0.61 2.51 -1.88
CA GLN A 26 1.20 3.47 -0.97
C GLN A 26 1.26 2.98 0.48
N PRO A 27 0.15 2.54 1.09
CA PRO A 27 0.23 2.04 2.45
C PRO A 27 1.09 0.79 2.58
N CYS A 28 1.14 -0.02 1.53
CA CYS A 28 2.01 -1.21 1.55
C CYS A 28 3.48 -0.81 1.59
N LEU A 29 3.88 0.18 0.79
CA LEU A 29 5.25 0.66 0.81
C LEU A 29 5.60 1.28 2.16
N LEU A 30 4.68 2.07 2.72
CA LEU A 30 4.91 2.68 4.02
C LEU A 30 5.11 1.60 5.09
N LEU A 31 4.30 0.56 5.04
CA LEU A 31 4.41 -0.52 6.01
C LEU A 31 5.74 -1.26 5.90
N LEU A 32 6.17 -1.53 4.67
CA LEU A 32 7.44 -2.20 4.46
C LEU A 32 8.61 -1.33 4.95
N LEU A 33 8.56 -0.03 4.69
CA LEU A 33 9.61 0.87 5.12
C LEU A 33 9.63 1.07 6.64
N GLN A 34 8.48 0.94 7.28
CA GLN A 34 8.43 0.96 8.73
C GLN A 34 9.16 -0.23 9.31
N GLN A 35 9.15 -1.36 8.62
CA GLN A 35 9.86 -2.54 9.07
C GLN A 35 11.37 -2.35 8.98
N ARG A 36 11.85 -1.74 7.90
CA ARG A 36 13.26 -1.41 7.75
C ARG A 36 13.48 -0.55 6.51
N PRO A 37 14.50 0.29 6.50
CA PRO A 37 14.88 0.99 5.27
C PRO A 37 15.23 -0.02 4.18
N SER A 38 14.93 0.32 2.93
CA SER A 38 15.08 -0.62 1.83
C SER A 38 15.35 0.11 0.53
N HIS A 39 16.04 -0.57 -0.36
CA HIS A 39 16.21 -0.09 -1.73
C HIS A 39 14.94 -0.36 -2.51
N GLY A 40 14.77 0.37 -3.62
CA GLY A 40 13.58 0.20 -4.43
C GLY A 40 13.37 -1.23 -4.90
N TYR A 41 14.44 -1.89 -5.34
CA TYR A 41 14.30 -3.26 -5.83
C TYR A 41 13.92 -4.23 -4.72
N GLU A 42 14.40 -3.98 -3.50
CA GLU A 42 14.00 -4.80 -2.34
C GLU A 42 12.51 -4.64 -2.04
N LEU A 43 12.02 -3.41 -2.15
CA LEU A 43 10.60 -3.16 -1.92
C LEU A 43 9.76 -3.90 -2.94
N MET A 44 10.22 -3.94 -4.19
CA MET A 44 9.50 -4.68 -5.22
C MET A 44 9.45 -6.16 -4.93
N GLU A 45 10.58 -6.73 -4.50
CA GLU A 45 10.62 -8.13 -4.14
C GLU A 45 9.70 -8.45 -2.97
N ARG A 46 9.73 -7.60 -1.96
CA ARG A 46 8.91 -7.81 -0.77
C ARG A 46 7.43 -7.67 -1.07
N LEU A 47 7.08 -6.75 -1.96
CA LEU A 47 5.69 -6.64 -2.39
C LEU A 47 5.25 -7.89 -3.13
N SER A 48 6.08 -8.41 -4.00
CA SER A 48 5.76 -9.61 -4.76
C SER A 48 5.60 -10.84 -3.88
N GLU A 49 6.42 -10.92 -2.82
CA GLU A 49 6.32 -12.04 -1.89
C GLU A 49 5.04 -12.03 -1.08
N LYS A 50 4.62 -10.84 -0.67
CA LYS A 50 3.42 -10.72 0.16
C LYS A 50 2.16 -10.95 -0.64
N GLU A 51 2.25 -10.74 -1.92
CA GLU A 51 1.09 -10.77 -2.77
C GLU A 51 1.14 -11.99 -3.64
N ASP A 52 0.02 -12.57 -3.84
CA ASP A 52 -0.09 -13.65 -4.80
C ASP A 52 -0.02 -13.13 -6.23
N ASP A 53 0.08 -11.83 -6.39
CA ASP A 53 0.13 -11.20 -7.70
C ASP A 53 1.55 -10.74 -7.98
N PRO A 54 2.27 -11.44 -8.85
CA PRO A 54 3.65 -11.05 -9.16
C PRO A 54 3.76 -9.85 -10.09
N GLU A 55 2.63 -9.22 -10.41
CA GLU A 55 2.64 -8.21 -11.46
C GLU A 55 2.66 -6.79 -10.94
N VAL A 56 3.40 -6.52 -9.89
CA VAL A 56 3.58 -5.14 -9.45
C VAL A 56 4.55 -4.47 -10.41
N GLU A 57 4.07 -3.44 -11.11
CA GLU A 57 4.90 -2.77 -12.09
C GLU A 57 5.98 -1.93 -11.43
N PRO A 58 7.23 -2.08 -11.87
CA PRO A 58 8.32 -1.27 -11.32
C PRO A 58 8.06 0.23 -11.43
N ALA A 59 7.49 0.66 -12.55
CA ALA A 59 7.22 2.08 -12.76
C ALA A 59 6.28 2.63 -11.70
N LEU A 60 5.29 1.83 -11.31
CA LEU A 60 4.34 2.26 -10.28
C LEU A 60 5.03 2.41 -8.93
N VAL A 61 5.90 1.46 -8.58
CA VAL A 61 6.62 1.52 -7.31
C VAL A 61 7.48 2.77 -7.24
N TYR A 62 8.29 3.00 -8.27
CA TYR A 62 9.20 4.14 -8.25
C TYR A 62 8.47 5.46 -8.31
N ARG A 63 7.36 5.52 -9.06
CA ARG A 63 6.56 6.74 -9.11
C ARG A 63 5.94 7.04 -7.75
N THR A 64 5.45 6.00 -7.06
CA THR A 64 4.87 6.15 -5.74
C THR A 64 5.93 6.58 -4.74
N LEU A 65 7.11 5.99 -4.79
CA LEU A 65 8.21 6.39 -3.90
C LEU A 65 8.59 7.84 -4.11
N ARG A 66 8.64 8.28 -5.38
CA ARG A 66 8.96 9.67 -5.67
C ARG A 66 7.89 10.61 -5.08
N GLN A 67 6.64 10.23 -5.23
CA GLN A 67 5.55 11.04 -4.69
C GLN A 67 5.62 11.11 -3.16
N LEU A 68 5.89 9.98 -2.52
CA LEU A 68 6.03 9.95 -1.07
C LEU A 68 7.18 10.82 -0.60
N GLU A 69 8.27 10.83 -1.36
CA GLU A 69 9.41 11.66 -1.01
C GLU A 69 9.08 13.15 -1.17
N GLU A 70 8.39 13.50 -2.23
CA GLU A 70 7.95 14.88 -2.46
C GLU A 70 7.03 15.36 -1.34
N ASP A 71 6.23 14.45 -0.81
CA ASP A 71 5.28 14.78 0.26
C ASP A 71 5.94 14.75 1.64
N GLY A 72 7.22 14.45 1.72
CA GLY A 72 7.94 14.43 3.00
C GLY A 72 7.67 13.22 3.86
N LEU A 73 7.09 12.17 3.29
CA LEU A 73 6.75 10.97 4.04
C LEU A 73 7.87 9.93 4.00
N VAL A 74 8.73 10.03 3.02
CA VAL A 74 9.86 9.15 2.80
C VAL A 74 11.05 10.03 2.44
N ARG A 75 12.23 9.62 2.85
CA ARG A 75 13.46 10.27 2.39
C ARG A 75 14.38 9.22 1.81
N SER A 76 15.25 9.65 0.91
CA SER A 76 16.18 8.74 0.29
C SER A 76 17.60 9.27 0.41
N SER A 77 18.54 8.36 0.39
CA SER A 77 19.95 8.68 0.40
C SER A 77 20.67 7.68 -0.51
N TRP A 78 21.87 8.03 -0.90
CA TRP A 78 22.66 7.12 -1.71
C TRP A 78 23.42 6.16 -0.81
N ASP A 79 23.26 4.89 -1.11
CA ASP A 79 23.96 3.83 -0.38
C ASP A 79 25.10 3.34 -1.23
N THR A 80 26.30 3.57 -0.78
CA THR A 80 27.52 3.15 -1.48
C THR A 80 28.26 2.04 -0.74
N ALA A 81 27.70 1.54 0.34
CA ALA A 81 28.40 0.62 1.22
C ALA A 81 28.67 -0.74 0.59
N GLY A 82 27.96 -1.09 -0.46
CA GLY A 82 28.12 -2.40 -1.07
C GLY A 82 29.24 -2.54 -2.07
N GLY A 83 30.01 -1.48 -2.29
CA GLY A 83 31.14 -1.56 -3.24
C GLY A 83 30.76 -1.58 -4.71
N GLY A 84 29.48 -1.62 -5.03
CA GLY A 84 29.00 -1.54 -6.40
C GLY A 84 28.48 -0.17 -6.71
N PRO A 85 27.68 -0.02 -7.78
CA PRO A 85 27.06 1.27 -8.08
C PRO A 85 26.22 1.74 -6.91
N ALA A 86 26.21 3.04 -6.70
CA ALA A 86 25.41 3.63 -5.63
C ALA A 86 23.93 3.33 -5.88
N ARG A 87 23.21 3.02 -4.82
CA ARG A 87 21.78 2.73 -4.89
C ARG A 87 21.04 3.64 -3.96
N ARG A 88 19.78 3.90 -4.30
CA ARG A 88 18.95 4.74 -3.48
C ARG A 88 18.34 3.93 -2.35
N LEU A 89 18.60 4.35 -1.12
CA LEU A 89 18.02 3.72 0.06
C LEU A 89 16.90 4.61 0.56
N TYR A 90 15.72 4.04 0.71
CA TYR A 90 14.54 4.77 1.17
C TYR A 90 14.26 4.45 2.62
N GLU A 91 13.82 5.46 3.37
CA GLU A 91 13.40 5.23 4.75
C GLU A 91 12.24 6.16 5.10
N LEU A 92 11.46 5.71 6.06
CA LEU A 92 10.27 6.43 6.48
C LEU A 92 10.66 7.61 7.36
N THR A 93 9.99 8.74 7.16
CA THR A 93 10.15 9.91 8.04
C THR A 93 9.11 9.83 9.15
N PRO A 94 9.25 10.65 10.22
CA PRO A 94 8.19 10.72 11.23
C PRO A 94 6.84 11.07 10.63
N GLY A 95 6.81 11.96 9.63
CA GLY A 95 5.57 12.25 8.92
C GLY A 95 5.02 11.03 8.19
N GLY A 96 5.92 10.18 7.67
CA GLY A 96 5.50 8.94 7.03
C GLY A 96 4.87 7.98 8.02
N VAL A 97 5.39 7.92 9.23
CA VAL A 97 4.80 7.08 10.27
C VAL A 97 3.38 7.53 10.58
N ASP A 98 3.21 8.85 10.74
CA ASP A 98 1.87 9.39 10.99
C ASP A 98 0.91 9.06 9.86
N HIS A 99 1.39 9.15 8.63
CA HIS A 99 0.58 8.86 7.46
C HIS A 99 0.22 7.38 7.40
N LEU A 100 1.13 6.51 7.81
CA LEU A 100 0.85 5.08 7.89
C LEU A 100 -0.25 4.80 8.91
N HIS A 101 -0.21 5.48 10.06
CA HIS A 101 -1.26 5.32 11.06
C HIS A 101 -2.62 5.77 10.50
N ALA A 102 -2.65 6.87 9.76
CA ALA A 102 -3.88 7.33 9.15
C ALA A 102 -4.43 6.31 8.15
N TRP A 103 -3.55 5.72 7.35
CA TRP A 103 -3.95 4.66 6.43
C TRP A 103 -4.56 3.47 7.18
N ALA A 104 -3.94 3.09 8.29
CA ALA A 104 -4.43 1.94 9.05
C ALA A 104 -5.85 2.17 9.58
N VAL A 105 -6.14 3.39 10.02
CA VAL A 105 -7.48 3.75 10.48
C VAL A 105 -8.48 3.64 9.32
N ASP A 106 -8.13 4.21 8.18
CA ASP A 106 -9.01 4.17 7.01
C ASP A 106 -9.26 2.74 6.53
N ILE A 107 -8.20 1.94 6.52
CA ILE A 107 -8.33 0.54 6.12
C ILE A 107 -9.21 -0.22 7.10
N GLY A 108 -9.09 0.08 8.39
CA GLY A 108 -9.96 -0.52 9.39
C GLY A 108 -11.43 -0.22 9.16
N HIS A 109 -11.74 1.04 8.82
CA HIS A 109 -13.11 1.41 8.50
C HIS A 109 -13.59 0.72 7.24
N MET A 110 -12.71 0.61 6.25
CA MET A 110 -13.05 -0.07 5.01
C MET A 110 -13.33 -1.55 5.26
N ARG A 111 -12.53 -2.18 6.11
CA ARG A 111 -12.75 -3.57 6.48
C ARG A 111 -14.13 -3.77 7.09
N GLN A 112 -14.53 -2.88 7.97
CA GLN A 112 -15.85 -2.98 8.61
C GLN A 112 -16.97 -2.88 7.58
N ARG A 113 -16.82 -1.97 6.62
CA ARG A 113 -17.83 -1.82 5.59
C ARG A 113 -17.89 -3.06 4.68
N LEU A 114 -16.73 -3.62 4.37
CA LEU A 114 -16.69 -4.82 3.55
C LEU A 114 -17.30 -6.00 4.29
N GLU A 115 -17.02 -6.13 5.58
CA GLU A 115 -17.60 -7.20 6.38
C GLU A 115 -19.11 -7.07 6.47
N ARG A 116 -19.61 -5.84 6.61
CA ARG A 116 -21.05 -5.61 6.62
C ARG A 116 -21.70 -6.02 5.32
N PHE A 117 -21.07 -5.66 4.21
CA PHE A 117 -21.57 -6.06 2.90
C PHE A 117 -21.65 -7.58 2.80
N LEU A 118 -20.59 -8.27 3.19
CA LEU A 118 -20.56 -9.72 3.09
C LEU A 118 -21.60 -10.37 3.99
N THR A 119 -21.79 -9.81 5.18
CA THR A 119 -22.80 -10.32 6.10
C THR A 119 -24.19 -10.21 5.49
N GLU A 120 -24.50 -9.07 4.88
CA GLU A 120 -25.80 -8.86 4.26
C GLU A 120 -25.97 -9.77 3.04
N TYR A 121 -24.91 -9.90 2.25
CA TYR A 121 -24.93 -10.79 1.10
C TYR A 121 -25.19 -12.23 1.54
N ASP A 122 -24.44 -12.70 2.51
CA ASP A 122 -24.57 -14.08 3.00
C ASP A 122 -25.97 -14.34 3.56
N ALA A 123 -26.53 -13.37 4.26
CA ALA A 123 -27.87 -13.51 4.83
C ALA A 123 -28.90 -13.72 3.73
N LEU A 124 -28.76 -12.98 2.61
CA LEU A 124 -29.71 -13.11 1.53
C LEU A 124 -29.63 -14.47 0.86
N PHE A 125 -28.43 -14.95 0.61
CA PHE A 125 -28.29 -16.21 -0.12
C PHE A 125 -28.41 -17.43 0.75
N SER A 126 -28.03 -17.34 2.00
CA SER A 126 -28.27 -18.43 2.95
C SER A 126 -29.76 -18.67 3.12
N LYS A 127 -30.55 -17.57 3.17
CA LYS A 127 -31.97 -17.69 3.32
C LYS A 127 -32.60 -18.41 2.13
N GLN A 128 -32.10 -18.13 0.94
CA GLN A 128 -32.60 -18.80 -0.25
C GLN A 128 -32.23 -20.29 -0.26
N LEU A 129 -31.05 -20.60 0.23
CA LEU A 129 -30.59 -21.97 0.24
C LEU A 129 -31.35 -22.84 1.25
N SER A 130 -31.85 -22.26 2.33
CA SER A 130 -32.55 -23.02 3.33
C SER A 130 -34.02 -23.27 2.97
N GLU A 131 -34.48 -22.70 1.88
CA GLU A 131 -35.79 -23.01 1.35
C GLU A 131 -35.71 -24.09 0.30
#